data_ee19e2c51ae28576cd7c90fec0eee870
#
_entry.id   ee19e2c51ae28576cd7c90fec0eee870
#
_cell.length_a   1.000
_cell.length_b   1.000
_cell.length_c   1.000
_cell.angle_alpha   90.00
_cell.angle_beta   90.00
_cell.angle_gamma   90.00
#
_symmetry.space_group_name_H-M   'P 1'
#
loop_
_entity.id
_entity.type
_entity.pdbx_description
1 polymer ?
#
loop_
_entity_poly.entity_id
_entity_poly.type
_entity_poly.pdbx_seq_one_letter_code
_entity_poly.pdbx_strand_id
1 'polypeptide(L)'
;MKKKVLFILHLPPPVHGSSMVGKYIMDSSIINAGINSEFINLGTSKSLDEIGKNPFQKIGLYVKIVLQTFKQLMVFKPDLVYIALTAKGKAFYKDAFIALLAKLFGKKNVYHLHNRSMVERQEKWLDVMLCKMLFKNTDVILLSKFLYPEIQKYVPQSRVYFCPNGIPPISNSFIKKEDSQEVQILFLSNLMKAKGVFVLLEACKILKEKQLPFHCTFVGGESDITSEIFQKKVSELDLSEKVHYAGKKYGAEKEKAFSEADIFAFPTLNETFGLVNLEAMQFSLPVVSTLEGGIPDIIMEGKTGFLVEKDDAQAFAEKLEMLIVDPVLRLKMGREGRKRYEENFTLEAFENCFTTILNELIK
;
A
#
# COMPACT_ATOMS: atom_id res chain seq x y z
N MET A 1 -29.30 9.65 -18.95
CA MET A 1 -28.05 10.46 -18.81
C MET A 1 -27.04 9.68 -17.97
N LYS A 2 -25.73 9.76 -18.32
CA LYS A 2 -24.70 9.17 -17.49
C LYS A 2 -24.69 9.83 -16.12
N LYS A 3 -24.52 9.05 -15.07
CA LYS A 3 -24.34 9.55 -13.69
C LYS A 3 -23.04 10.33 -13.57
N LYS A 4 -23.06 11.38 -12.77
CA LYS A 4 -21.94 12.31 -12.57
C LYS A 4 -21.17 11.96 -11.30
N VAL A 5 -19.89 11.67 -11.41
CA VAL A 5 -19.02 11.35 -10.28
C VAL A 5 -17.88 12.36 -10.19
N LEU A 6 -17.77 13.01 -9.04
CA LEU A 6 -16.63 13.87 -8.72
C LEU A 6 -15.61 13.07 -7.92
N PHE A 7 -14.44 12.84 -8.51
CA PHE A 7 -13.30 12.19 -7.86
C PHE A 7 -12.38 13.22 -7.24
N ILE A 8 -12.21 13.16 -5.93
CA ILE A 8 -11.29 13.97 -5.15
C ILE A 8 -10.23 13.02 -4.59
N LEU A 9 -9.05 12.98 -5.20
CA LEU A 9 -8.07 11.94 -4.95
C LEU A 9 -6.63 12.46 -5.08
N HIS A 10 -5.67 11.67 -4.65
CA HIS A 10 -4.25 12.00 -4.81
C HIS A 10 -3.77 11.54 -6.17
N LEU A 11 -3.06 12.42 -6.89
CA LEU A 11 -2.39 12.11 -8.16
C LEU A 11 -0.88 12.36 -8.03
N PRO A 12 -0.04 11.60 -8.75
CA PRO A 12 1.39 11.91 -8.82
C PRO A 12 1.63 13.26 -9.55
N PRO A 13 2.72 13.99 -9.26
CA PRO A 13 3.66 13.78 -8.17
C PRO A 13 3.13 14.21 -6.79
N PRO A 14 3.63 13.69 -5.66
CA PRO A 14 4.67 12.67 -5.53
C PRO A 14 4.14 11.25 -5.78
N VAL A 15 5.04 10.34 -6.21
CA VAL A 15 4.70 8.93 -6.44
C VAL A 15 4.68 8.18 -5.10
N HIS A 16 3.50 7.69 -4.72
CA HIS A 16 3.28 6.80 -3.57
C HIS A 16 2.03 5.95 -3.82
N GLY A 17 1.78 4.93 -3.00
CA GLY A 17 0.71 3.95 -3.24
C GLY A 17 -0.64 4.57 -3.57
N SER A 18 -1.17 5.47 -2.73
CA SER A 18 -2.48 6.08 -2.98
C SER A 18 -2.51 7.02 -4.21
N SER A 19 -1.41 7.71 -4.55
CA SER A 19 -1.37 8.53 -5.75
C SER A 19 -1.33 7.71 -7.04
N MET A 20 -0.69 6.55 -6.99
CA MET A 20 -0.71 5.61 -8.13
C MET A 20 -2.11 5.01 -8.34
N VAL A 21 -2.79 4.61 -7.26
CA VAL A 21 -4.20 4.16 -7.36
C VAL A 21 -5.10 5.27 -7.90
N GLY A 22 -4.92 6.50 -7.43
CA GLY A 22 -5.63 7.65 -7.99
C GLY A 22 -5.40 7.84 -9.48
N LYS A 23 -4.16 7.66 -9.94
CA LYS A 23 -3.82 7.68 -11.37
C LYS A 23 -4.50 6.55 -12.13
N TYR A 24 -4.52 5.33 -11.59
CA TYR A 24 -5.22 4.20 -12.20
C TYR A 24 -6.71 4.46 -12.34
N ILE A 25 -7.37 5.02 -11.31
CA ILE A 25 -8.78 5.41 -11.40
C ILE A 25 -9.02 6.47 -12.48
N MET A 26 -8.16 7.48 -12.55
CA MET A 26 -8.29 8.57 -13.53
C MET A 26 -8.09 8.08 -14.96
N ASP A 27 -7.10 7.23 -15.20
CA ASP A 27 -6.71 6.77 -16.54
C ASP A 27 -7.56 5.58 -17.02
N SER A 28 -8.31 4.92 -16.13
CA SER A 28 -9.07 3.72 -16.46
C SER A 28 -10.23 4.00 -17.42
N SER A 29 -10.20 3.36 -18.58
CA SER A 29 -11.33 3.33 -19.50
C SER A 29 -12.51 2.53 -18.96
N ILE A 30 -12.26 1.47 -18.18
CA ILE A 30 -13.28 0.60 -17.56
C ILE A 30 -14.11 1.39 -16.56
N ILE A 31 -13.44 2.07 -15.61
CA ILE A 31 -14.09 2.86 -14.55
C ILE A 31 -14.90 4.02 -15.15
N ASN A 32 -14.35 4.69 -16.16
CA ASN A 32 -14.91 5.92 -16.70
C ASN A 32 -15.92 5.70 -17.84
N ALA A 33 -16.09 4.50 -18.39
CA ALA A 33 -16.94 4.21 -19.54
C ALA A 33 -18.43 4.52 -19.27
N GLY A 34 -18.93 4.19 -18.07
CA GLY A 34 -20.35 4.27 -17.71
C GLY A 34 -20.79 5.58 -17.04
N ILE A 35 -19.86 6.45 -16.67
CA ILE A 35 -20.08 7.65 -15.86
C ILE A 35 -19.58 8.91 -16.56
N ASN A 36 -19.98 10.08 -16.06
CA ASN A 36 -19.38 11.36 -16.40
C ASN A 36 -18.49 11.77 -15.22
N SER A 37 -17.17 11.77 -15.42
CA SER A 37 -16.16 11.93 -14.37
C SER A 37 -15.51 13.30 -14.41
N GLU A 38 -15.37 13.93 -13.23
CA GLU A 38 -14.51 15.09 -13.00
C GLU A 38 -13.51 14.76 -11.90
N PHE A 39 -12.29 15.32 -11.99
CA PHE A 39 -11.19 14.98 -11.09
C PHE A 39 -10.61 16.22 -10.42
N ILE A 40 -10.36 16.12 -9.11
CA ILE A 40 -9.64 17.11 -8.31
C ILE A 40 -8.48 16.42 -7.60
N ASN A 41 -7.26 16.94 -7.81
CA ASN A 41 -6.07 16.45 -7.14
C ASN A 41 -5.93 17.07 -5.75
N LEU A 42 -5.89 16.24 -4.70
CA LEU A 42 -5.62 16.63 -3.30
C LEU A 42 -4.14 16.94 -3.01
N GLY A 43 -3.25 16.64 -3.95
CA GLY A 43 -1.82 16.81 -3.80
C GLY A 43 -1.42 18.29 -3.62
N THR A 44 -0.70 18.61 -2.55
CA THR A 44 -0.15 19.95 -2.27
C THR A 44 1.38 19.97 -2.24
N SER A 45 2.05 18.89 -2.62
CA SER A 45 3.51 18.76 -2.68
C SER A 45 3.93 18.15 -4.02
N LYS A 46 5.05 18.60 -4.58
CA LYS A 46 5.57 18.10 -5.86
C LYS A 46 6.55 16.94 -5.69
N SER A 47 7.16 16.79 -4.51
CA SER A 47 8.05 15.68 -4.17
C SER A 47 7.80 15.19 -2.74
N LEU A 48 8.30 13.99 -2.42
CA LEU A 48 8.22 13.45 -1.05
C LEU A 48 9.02 14.32 -0.06
N ASP A 49 10.13 14.89 -0.50
CA ASP A 49 11.02 15.73 0.32
C ASP A 49 10.43 17.12 0.63
N GLU A 50 9.42 17.54 -0.12
CA GLU A 50 8.68 18.80 0.12
C GLU A 50 7.54 18.64 1.15
N ILE A 51 7.24 17.41 1.56
CA ILE A 51 6.21 17.16 2.56
C ILE A 51 6.62 17.81 3.88
N GLY A 52 5.86 18.83 4.30
CA GLY A 52 6.17 19.61 5.51
C GLY A 52 6.89 20.96 5.27
N LYS A 53 7.43 21.23 4.08
CA LYS A 53 8.11 22.50 3.74
C LYS A 53 7.14 23.51 3.09
N ASN A 54 7.48 24.81 3.11
CA ASN A 54 6.76 25.92 2.47
C ASN A 54 5.25 26.02 2.80
N PRO A 55 4.88 26.36 4.05
CA PRO A 55 3.49 26.35 4.51
C PRO A 55 2.59 27.33 3.75
N PHE A 56 3.06 28.52 3.38
CA PHE A 56 2.26 29.54 2.68
C PHE A 56 1.85 29.08 1.27
N GLN A 57 2.78 28.50 0.52
CA GLN A 57 2.47 27.97 -0.81
C GLN A 57 1.45 26.83 -0.75
N LYS A 58 1.53 25.98 0.27
CA LYS A 58 0.56 24.90 0.50
C LYS A 58 -0.82 25.40 0.87
N ILE A 59 -0.92 26.51 1.65
CA ILE A 59 -2.20 27.14 1.95
C ILE A 59 -2.85 27.66 0.67
N GLY A 60 -2.11 28.35 -0.20
CA GLY A 60 -2.63 28.82 -1.49
C GLY A 60 -3.13 27.70 -2.39
N LEU A 61 -2.37 26.60 -2.49
CA LEU A 61 -2.80 25.41 -3.24
C LEU A 61 -4.05 24.77 -2.62
N TYR A 62 -4.12 24.69 -1.29
CA TYR A 62 -5.28 24.14 -0.62
C TYR A 62 -6.54 25.01 -0.83
N VAL A 63 -6.42 26.34 -0.72
CA VAL A 63 -7.52 27.26 -1.04
C VAL A 63 -8.03 27.04 -2.48
N LYS A 64 -7.10 26.87 -3.45
CA LYS A 64 -7.46 26.53 -4.83
C LYS A 64 -8.25 25.22 -4.92
N ILE A 65 -7.85 24.19 -4.21
CA ILE A 65 -8.56 22.88 -4.16
C ILE A 65 -9.98 23.08 -3.61
N VAL A 66 -10.13 23.83 -2.52
CA VAL A 66 -11.44 24.14 -1.92
C VAL A 66 -12.33 24.89 -2.90
N LEU A 67 -11.82 25.92 -3.57
CA LEU A 67 -12.56 26.70 -4.58
C LEU A 67 -12.95 25.84 -5.80
N GLN A 68 -12.06 24.97 -6.26
CA GLN A 68 -12.36 24.02 -7.33
C GLN A 68 -13.47 23.05 -6.90
N THR A 69 -13.40 22.51 -5.68
CA THR A 69 -14.42 21.62 -5.13
C THR A 69 -15.76 22.34 -5.06
N PHE A 70 -15.80 23.56 -4.52
CA PHE A 70 -17.01 24.38 -4.47
C PHE A 70 -17.61 24.61 -5.87
N LYS A 71 -16.77 25.01 -6.84
CA LYS A 71 -17.18 25.20 -8.23
C LYS A 71 -17.79 23.92 -8.82
N GLN A 72 -17.14 22.76 -8.64
CA GLN A 72 -17.66 21.50 -9.17
C GLN A 72 -18.98 21.08 -8.50
N LEU A 73 -19.13 21.30 -7.21
CA LEU A 73 -20.40 21.03 -6.52
C LEU A 73 -21.55 21.88 -7.07
N MET A 74 -21.31 23.15 -7.43
CA MET A 74 -22.30 24.08 -7.96
C MET A 74 -22.60 23.87 -9.45
N VAL A 75 -21.56 23.67 -10.28
CA VAL A 75 -21.65 23.66 -11.75
C VAL A 75 -21.86 22.25 -12.28
N PHE A 76 -20.98 21.32 -11.90
CA PHE A 76 -21.04 19.92 -12.34
C PHE A 76 -22.20 19.17 -11.68
N LYS A 77 -22.52 19.51 -10.41
CA LYS A 77 -23.60 18.91 -9.62
C LYS A 77 -23.53 17.39 -9.58
N PRO A 78 -22.46 16.82 -9.00
CA PRO A 78 -22.25 15.37 -8.99
C PRO A 78 -23.39 14.63 -8.29
N ASP A 79 -23.71 13.42 -8.75
CA ASP A 79 -24.59 12.46 -8.07
C ASP A 79 -23.84 11.79 -6.91
N LEU A 80 -22.53 11.54 -7.09
CA LEU A 80 -21.64 10.94 -6.09
C LEU A 80 -20.33 11.72 -6.00
N VAL A 81 -19.84 11.95 -4.79
CA VAL A 81 -18.50 12.47 -4.53
C VAL A 81 -17.65 11.36 -3.92
N TYR A 82 -16.67 10.90 -4.66
CA TYR A 82 -15.64 9.98 -4.19
C TYR A 82 -14.47 10.76 -3.61
N ILE A 83 -14.00 10.38 -2.40
CA ILE A 83 -12.90 11.05 -1.72
C ILE A 83 -11.90 10.01 -1.24
N ALA A 84 -10.66 10.08 -1.74
CA ALA A 84 -9.53 9.34 -1.19
C ALA A 84 -9.10 10.00 0.14
N LEU A 85 -9.82 9.66 1.21
CA LEU A 85 -9.68 10.29 2.53
C LEU A 85 -8.39 9.83 3.22
N THR A 86 -7.56 10.80 3.61
CA THR A 86 -6.35 10.54 4.39
C THR A 86 -6.69 10.42 5.87
N ALA A 87 -6.42 9.26 6.51
CA ALA A 87 -6.63 9.05 7.94
C ALA A 87 -5.51 9.66 8.81
N LYS A 88 -4.28 9.80 8.26
CA LYS A 88 -3.06 10.12 9.02
C LYS A 88 -2.74 11.62 9.10
N GLY A 89 -2.26 12.06 10.26
CA GLY A 89 -1.64 13.37 10.45
C GLY A 89 -2.57 14.56 10.18
N LYS A 90 -1.98 15.72 9.83
CA LYS A 90 -2.71 16.97 9.55
C LYS A 90 -3.48 16.93 8.22
N ALA A 91 -3.11 16.03 7.31
CA ALA A 91 -3.80 15.86 6.03
C ALA A 91 -5.28 15.46 6.23
N PHE A 92 -5.57 14.67 7.26
CA PHE A 92 -6.93 14.32 7.64
C PHE A 92 -7.86 15.53 7.76
N TYR A 93 -7.43 16.59 8.45
CA TYR A 93 -8.30 17.77 8.66
C TYR A 93 -8.58 18.52 7.38
N LYS A 94 -7.62 18.56 6.45
CA LYS A 94 -7.81 19.16 5.12
C LYS A 94 -8.85 18.38 4.31
N ASP A 95 -8.69 17.07 4.26
CA ASP A 95 -9.57 16.18 3.51
C ASP A 95 -10.97 16.15 4.17
N ALA A 96 -11.02 16.16 5.50
CA ALA A 96 -12.25 16.24 6.28
C ALA A 96 -13.07 17.50 5.96
N PHE A 97 -12.42 18.66 5.85
CA PHE A 97 -13.09 19.91 5.48
C PHE A 97 -13.74 19.81 4.09
N ILE A 98 -13.02 19.24 3.10
CA ILE A 98 -13.55 19.03 1.74
C ILE A 98 -14.74 18.06 1.76
N ALA A 99 -14.61 16.98 2.55
CA ALA A 99 -15.68 16.00 2.71
C ALA A 99 -16.94 16.61 3.36
N LEU A 100 -16.78 17.44 4.39
CA LEU A 100 -17.87 18.16 5.01
C LEU A 100 -18.51 19.20 4.05
N LEU A 101 -17.69 19.88 3.26
CA LEU A 101 -18.20 20.78 2.22
C LEU A 101 -19.13 20.03 1.26
N ALA A 102 -18.72 18.87 0.76
CA ALA A 102 -19.57 18.05 -0.12
C ALA A 102 -20.88 17.61 0.58
N LYS A 103 -20.83 17.26 1.87
CA LYS A 103 -22.01 16.96 2.68
C LYS A 103 -22.96 18.16 2.84
N LEU A 104 -22.43 19.35 3.05
CA LEU A 104 -23.24 20.58 3.15
C LEU A 104 -24.03 20.85 1.86
N PHE A 105 -23.50 20.44 0.71
CA PHE A 105 -24.23 20.48 -0.58
C PHE A 105 -25.20 19.30 -0.77
N GLY A 106 -25.46 18.51 0.26
CA GLY A 106 -26.38 17.37 0.21
C GLY A 106 -25.94 16.24 -0.71
N LYS A 107 -24.63 16.15 -1.04
CA LYS A 107 -24.12 15.14 -1.96
C LYS A 107 -23.88 13.82 -1.26
N LYS A 108 -24.17 12.71 -1.95
CA LYS A 108 -23.78 11.38 -1.50
C LYS A 108 -22.26 11.29 -1.57
N ASN A 109 -21.63 10.91 -0.45
CA ASN A 109 -20.19 10.76 -0.36
C ASN A 109 -19.83 9.28 -0.18
N VAL A 110 -18.71 8.88 -0.78
CA VAL A 110 -18.03 7.64 -0.48
C VAL A 110 -16.56 7.94 -0.18
N TYR A 111 -16.05 7.38 0.91
CA TYR A 111 -14.64 7.54 1.29
C TYR A 111 -13.86 6.27 1.01
N HIS A 112 -12.71 6.39 0.36
CA HIS A 112 -11.79 5.30 0.15
C HIS A 112 -10.54 5.52 1.01
N LEU A 113 -10.29 4.62 1.96
CA LEU A 113 -9.19 4.73 2.90
C LEU A 113 -7.97 3.94 2.40
N HIS A 114 -6.91 4.66 2.04
CA HIS A 114 -5.64 4.08 1.58
C HIS A 114 -4.56 4.04 2.66
N ASN A 115 -4.87 4.50 3.88
CA ASN A 115 -3.94 4.46 5.00
C ASN A 115 -4.67 4.22 6.32
N ARG A 116 -3.93 3.75 7.31
CA ARG A 116 -4.38 3.50 8.67
C ARG A 116 -4.15 4.74 9.54
N SER A 117 -4.74 4.81 10.68
CA SER A 117 -4.64 5.76 11.79
C SER A 117 -6.00 6.30 12.26
N MET A 118 -7.10 5.68 11.85
CA MET A 118 -8.42 6.06 12.35
C MET A 118 -8.59 5.65 13.82
N VAL A 119 -7.95 4.56 14.25
CA VAL A 119 -7.96 4.11 15.65
C VAL A 119 -7.28 5.14 16.54
N GLU A 120 -6.09 5.65 16.15
CA GLU A 120 -5.34 6.66 16.91
C GLU A 120 -6.14 7.97 17.12
N ARG A 121 -7.06 8.29 16.19
CA ARG A 121 -7.92 9.47 16.29
C ARG A 121 -9.03 9.33 17.32
N GLN A 122 -9.33 8.10 17.73
CA GLN A 122 -10.38 7.84 18.71
C GLN A 122 -9.99 8.26 20.13
N GLU A 123 -8.74 8.61 20.37
CA GLU A 123 -8.23 9.10 21.65
C GLU A 123 -8.56 10.58 21.89
N LYS A 124 -8.80 11.36 20.82
CA LYS A 124 -9.04 12.81 20.88
C LYS A 124 -10.52 13.12 20.66
N TRP A 125 -11.16 13.76 21.63
CA TRP A 125 -12.60 14.05 21.57
C TRP A 125 -13.04 14.86 20.32
N LEU A 126 -12.21 15.84 19.90
CA LEU A 126 -12.46 16.62 18.69
C LEU A 126 -12.42 15.74 17.44
N ASP A 127 -11.43 14.85 17.34
CA ASP A 127 -11.32 13.91 16.23
C ASP A 127 -12.50 12.94 16.21
N VAL A 128 -12.93 12.46 17.38
CA VAL A 128 -14.13 11.60 17.51
C VAL A 128 -15.38 12.32 17.01
N MET A 129 -15.56 13.61 17.40
CA MET A 129 -16.70 14.39 16.93
C MET A 129 -16.65 14.61 15.42
N LEU A 130 -15.48 14.95 14.88
CA LEU A 130 -15.28 15.13 13.44
C LEU A 130 -15.52 13.83 12.66
N CYS A 131 -15.01 12.70 13.15
CA CYS A 131 -15.25 11.39 12.55
C CYS A 131 -16.75 11.03 12.55
N LYS A 132 -17.47 11.27 13.66
CA LYS A 132 -18.93 11.07 13.69
C LYS A 132 -19.66 11.89 12.63
N MET A 133 -19.26 13.14 12.40
CA MET A 133 -19.85 13.99 11.37
C MET A 133 -19.49 13.48 9.95
N LEU A 134 -18.23 13.11 9.73
CA LEU A 134 -17.75 12.61 8.44
C LEU A 134 -18.42 11.32 8.03
N PHE A 135 -18.45 10.33 8.91
CA PHE A 135 -18.93 8.98 8.60
C PHE A 135 -20.44 8.80 8.74
N LYS A 136 -21.16 9.80 9.28
CA LYS A 136 -22.63 9.74 9.37
C LYS A 136 -23.24 9.58 7.97
N ASN A 137 -23.97 8.49 7.76
CA ASN A 137 -24.63 8.17 6.49
C ASN A 137 -23.69 8.16 5.27
N THR A 138 -22.46 7.69 5.44
CA THR A 138 -21.43 7.63 4.40
C THR A 138 -21.01 6.19 4.16
N ASP A 139 -20.85 5.82 2.90
CA ASP A 139 -20.31 4.54 2.49
C ASP A 139 -18.78 4.62 2.47
N VAL A 140 -18.10 3.51 2.79
CA VAL A 140 -16.64 3.47 2.88
C VAL A 140 -16.11 2.29 2.09
N ILE A 141 -15.04 2.54 1.33
CA ILE A 141 -14.27 1.51 0.64
C ILE A 141 -12.97 1.29 1.42
N LEU A 142 -12.69 0.04 1.75
CA LEU A 142 -11.46 -0.41 2.39
C LEU A 142 -10.71 -1.37 1.48
N LEU A 143 -9.39 -1.38 1.59
CA LEU A 143 -8.51 -2.25 0.79
C LEU A 143 -8.57 -3.71 1.24
N SER A 144 -9.04 -3.99 2.46
CA SER A 144 -9.08 -5.31 3.07
C SER A 144 -10.11 -5.37 4.19
N LYS A 145 -10.70 -6.54 4.42
CA LYS A 145 -11.58 -6.79 5.57
C LYS A 145 -10.85 -6.64 6.91
N PHE A 146 -9.55 -6.89 6.96
CA PHE A 146 -8.72 -6.72 8.15
C PHE A 146 -8.52 -5.25 8.55
N LEU A 147 -8.92 -4.31 7.70
CA LEU A 147 -8.91 -2.88 8.00
C LEU A 147 -10.23 -2.37 8.60
N TYR A 148 -11.28 -3.19 8.66
CA TYR A 148 -12.57 -2.78 9.22
C TYR A 148 -12.49 -2.30 10.68
N PRO A 149 -11.67 -2.88 11.58
CA PRO A 149 -11.50 -2.38 12.94
C PRO A 149 -11.09 -0.90 13.03
N GLU A 150 -10.45 -0.36 12.00
CA GLU A 150 -10.08 1.07 11.95
C GLU A 150 -11.31 2.01 12.01
N ILE A 151 -12.45 1.57 11.47
CA ILE A 151 -13.64 2.43 11.29
C ILE A 151 -14.93 1.85 11.92
N GLN A 152 -14.92 0.64 12.46
CA GLN A 152 -16.13 -0.05 12.98
C GLN A 152 -16.90 0.78 14.02
N LYS A 153 -16.23 1.67 14.74
CA LYS A 153 -16.86 2.61 15.70
C LYS A 153 -17.80 3.61 15.03
N TYR A 154 -17.58 3.91 13.75
CA TYR A 154 -18.26 4.99 13.03
C TYR A 154 -19.14 4.50 11.88
N VAL A 155 -18.81 3.35 11.29
CA VAL A 155 -19.43 2.85 10.06
C VAL A 155 -19.88 1.40 10.26
N PRO A 156 -21.19 1.10 10.16
CA PRO A 156 -21.67 -0.27 10.21
C PRO A 156 -21.18 -1.05 8.99
N GLN A 157 -20.95 -2.35 9.15
CA GLN A 157 -20.41 -3.21 8.10
C GLN A 157 -21.24 -3.20 6.82
N SER A 158 -22.56 -3.00 6.92
CA SER A 158 -23.47 -2.89 5.77
C SER A 158 -23.22 -1.69 4.86
N ARG A 159 -22.37 -0.74 5.26
CA ARG A 159 -21.92 0.42 4.48
C ARG A 159 -20.44 0.36 4.11
N VAL A 160 -19.82 -0.81 4.27
CA VAL A 160 -18.40 -1.00 3.96
C VAL A 160 -18.26 -1.91 2.76
N TYR A 161 -17.52 -1.44 1.78
CA TYR A 161 -17.14 -2.18 0.59
C TYR A 161 -15.65 -2.53 0.67
N PHE A 162 -15.28 -3.68 0.14
CA PHE A 162 -13.89 -4.11 0.07
C PHE A 162 -13.42 -4.09 -1.38
N CYS A 163 -12.38 -3.30 -1.64
CA CYS A 163 -11.77 -3.16 -2.95
C CYS A 163 -10.24 -3.24 -2.81
N PRO A 164 -9.66 -4.44 -2.91
CA PRO A 164 -8.21 -4.59 -2.88
C PRO A 164 -7.56 -3.80 -4.00
N ASN A 165 -6.39 -3.22 -3.73
CA ASN A 165 -5.61 -2.59 -4.79
C ASN A 165 -5.11 -3.64 -5.78
N GLY A 166 -5.09 -3.27 -7.06
CA GLY A 166 -4.42 -4.01 -8.12
C GLY A 166 -3.24 -3.24 -8.68
N ILE A 167 -2.31 -3.96 -9.31
CA ILE A 167 -1.17 -3.38 -10.00
C ILE A 167 -1.11 -3.86 -11.46
N PRO A 168 -0.55 -3.05 -12.38
CA PRO A 168 -0.40 -3.49 -13.76
C PRO A 168 0.53 -4.69 -13.86
N PRO A 169 0.31 -5.60 -14.84
CA PRO A 169 1.22 -6.70 -15.07
C PRO A 169 2.60 -6.18 -15.51
N ILE A 170 3.64 -6.93 -15.18
CA ILE A 170 4.98 -6.65 -15.72
C ILE A 170 5.01 -6.92 -17.23
N SER A 171 5.68 -6.03 -17.95
CA SER A 171 5.72 -6.07 -19.43
C SER A 171 6.63 -7.15 -19.99
N ASN A 172 7.60 -7.63 -19.22
CA ASN A 172 8.64 -8.54 -19.68
C ASN A 172 8.55 -9.92 -19.02
N SER A 173 8.73 -10.98 -19.81
CA SER A 173 9.02 -12.30 -19.29
C SER A 173 10.47 -12.32 -18.79
N PHE A 174 10.64 -12.27 -17.47
CA PHE A 174 11.98 -12.43 -16.89
C PHE A 174 12.33 -13.91 -16.87
N ILE A 175 13.48 -14.23 -17.47
CA ILE A 175 14.09 -15.54 -17.31
C ILE A 175 14.75 -15.53 -15.94
N LYS A 176 14.32 -16.40 -15.04
CA LYS A 176 14.96 -16.59 -13.74
C LYS A 176 16.41 -17.00 -14.00
N LYS A 177 17.34 -16.37 -13.28
CA LYS A 177 18.75 -16.72 -13.34
C LYS A 177 18.97 -18.19 -12.92
N GLU A 178 19.99 -18.82 -13.47
CA GLU A 178 20.39 -20.17 -13.10
C GLU A 178 20.61 -20.30 -11.58
N ASP A 179 20.38 -21.48 -11.04
CA ASP A 179 20.47 -21.78 -9.60
C ASP A 179 21.81 -21.29 -9.01
N SER A 180 21.73 -20.31 -8.14
CA SER A 180 22.85 -19.92 -7.31
C SER A 180 22.99 -20.94 -6.16
N GLN A 181 24.23 -21.17 -5.68
CA GLN A 181 24.47 -22.04 -4.52
C GLN A 181 23.85 -21.47 -3.23
N GLU A 182 23.53 -20.18 -3.21
CA GLU A 182 22.88 -19.49 -2.10
C GLU A 182 21.52 -18.92 -2.48
N VAL A 183 20.55 -19.06 -1.59
CA VAL A 183 19.19 -18.54 -1.78
C VAL A 183 19.17 -17.03 -1.65
N GLN A 184 18.65 -16.34 -2.66
CA GLN A 184 18.60 -14.89 -2.72
C GLN A 184 17.32 -14.37 -2.06
N ILE A 185 17.47 -13.72 -0.91
CA ILE A 185 16.38 -13.07 -0.17
C ILE A 185 16.33 -11.59 -0.58
N LEU A 186 15.18 -11.08 -0.93
CA LEU A 186 14.98 -9.67 -1.27
C LEU A 186 14.08 -8.98 -0.24
N PHE A 187 14.56 -7.86 0.30
CA PHE A 187 13.75 -6.84 0.96
C PHE A 187 13.65 -5.62 0.02
N LEU A 188 12.44 -5.10 -0.19
CA LEU A 188 12.23 -3.92 -1.01
C LEU A 188 11.27 -2.94 -0.35
N SER A 189 11.82 -1.90 0.27
CA SER A 189 11.12 -0.74 0.85
C SER A 189 12.16 0.31 1.25
N ASN A 190 11.72 1.55 1.50
CA ASN A 190 12.61 2.52 2.15
C ASN A 190 13.13 1.96 3.48
N LEU A 191 14.36 2.33 3.83
CA LEU A 191 14.99 1.95 5.09
C LEU A 191 14.30 2.68 6.25
N MET A 192 13.23 2.04 6.75
CA MET A 192 12.41 2.54 7.87
C MET A 192 12.27 1.46 8.94
N LYS A 193 12.37 1.87 10.21
CA LYS A 193 12.06 0.97 11.35
C LYS A 193 10.68 0.34 11.19
N ALA A 194 9.70 1.15 10.80
CA ALA A 194 8.32 0.70 10.58
C ALA A 194 8.18 -0.36 9.47
N LYS A 195 9.18 -0.54 8.60
CA LYS A 195 9.21 -1.59 7.56
C LYS A 195 9.95 -2.85 7.98
N GLY A 196 10.38 -2.92 9.24
CA GLY A 196 10.97 -4.11 9.82
C GLY A 196 12.41 -4.39 9.40
N VAL A 197 13.16 -3.37 8.96
CA VAL A 197 14.56 -3.51 8.53
C VAL A 197 15.39 -4.24 9.58
N PHE A 198 15.28 -3.85 10.85
CA PHE A 198 16.05 -4.48 11.93
C PHE A 198 15.54 -5.88 12.27
N VAL A 199 14.25 -6.14 12.13
CA VAL A 199 13.67 -7.48 12.31
C VAL A 199 14.27 -8.47 11.30
N LEU A 200 14.42 -8.05 10.04
CA LEU A 200 15.05 -8.89 9.02
C LEU A 200 16.55 -9.07 9.28
N LEU A 201 17.24 -8.05 9.74
CA LEU A 201 18.67 -8.20 10.11
C LEU A 201 18.87 -9.20 11.26
N GLU A 202 18.04 -9.14 12.30
CA GLU A 202 18.08 -10.12 13.40
C GLU A 202 17.70 -11.53 12.88
N ALA A 203 16.72 -11.66 11.99
CA ALA A 203 16.40 -12.93 11.33
C ALA A 203 17.60 -13.46 10.51
N CYS A 204 18.28 -12.59 9.74
CA CYS A 204 19.49 -12.98 9.00
C CYS A 204 20.62 -13.47 9.94
N LYS A 205 20.78 -12.88 11.13
CA LYS A 205 21.73 -13.36 12.13
C LYS A 205 21.41 -14.80 12.56
N ILE A 206 20.14 -15.08 12.87
CA ILE A 206 19.69 -16.44 13.24
C ILE A 206 19.97 -17.45 12.11
N LEU A 207 19.68 -17.07 10.86
CA LEU A 207 19.96 -17.94 9.69
C LEU A 207 21.46 -18.18 9.50
N LYS A 208 22.32 -17.17 9.74
CA LYS A 208 23.77 -17.30 9.68
C LYS A 208 24.29 -18.22 10.78
N GLU A 209 23.81 -18.08 12.02
CA GLU A 209 24.18 -18.95 13.15
C GLU A 209 23.83 -20.42 12.86
N LYS A 210 22.76 -20.68 12.09
CA LYS A 210 22.39 -22.01 11.57
C LYS A 210 23.19 -22.44 10.33
N GLN A 211 24.14 -21.64 9.87
CA GLN A 211 24.98 -21.88 8.68
C GLN A 211 24.20 -22.15 7.39
N LEU A 212 23.04 -21.51 7.23
CA LEU A 212 22.22 -21.69 6.04
C LEU A 212 22.80 -20.95 4.82
N PRO A 213 22.65 -21.49 3.58
CA PRO A 213 23.17 -20.89 2.36
C PRO A 213 22.22 -19.80 1.84
N PHE A 214 22.39 -18.58 2.29
CA PHE A 214 21.58 -17.44 1.84
C PHE A 214 22.41 -16.18 1.63
N HIS A 215 21.88 -15.28 0.82
CA HIS A 215 22.30 -13.89 0.71
C HIS A 215 21.04 -12.99 0.77
N CYS A 216 21.08 -11.88 1.50
CA CYS A 216 19.94 -10.97 1.66
C CYS A 216 20.25 -9.58 1.11
N THR A 217 19.50 -9.13 0.10
CA THR A 217 19.64 -7.82 -0.52
C THR A 217 18.52 -6.88 -0.07
N PHE A 218 18.92 -5.72 0.45
CA PHE A 218 18.00 -4.63 0.80
C PHE A 218 17.99 -3.58 -0.30
N VAL A 219 16.82 -3.30 -0.84
CA VAL A 219 16.58 -2.28 -1.89
C VAL A 219 15.62 -1.23 -1.38
N GLY A 220 16.00 0.04 -1.46
CA GLY A 220 15.15 1.16 -1.07
C GLY A 220 15.92 2.42 -0.74
N GLY A 221 15.20 3.52 -0.60
CA GLY A 221 15.81 4.80 -0.19
C GLY A 221 16.01 4.88 1.32
N GLU A 222 16.95 5.70 1.73
CA GLU A 222 17.12 6.07 3.14
C GLU A 222 15.90 6.83 3.67
N SER A 223 15.61 6.66 4.94
CA SER A 223 14.55 7.39 5.65
C SER A 223 14.96 7.65 7.11
N ASP A 224 14.27 7.07 8.10
CA ASP A 224 14.69 7.11 9.51
C ASP A 224 15.86 6.18 9.82
N ILE A 225 16.25 5.33 8.88
CA ILE A 225 17.48 4.54 8.88
C ILE A 225 18.33 5.02 7.69
N THR A 226 19.50 5.61 7.98
CA THR A 226 20.49 5.97 6.96
C THR A 226 21.34 4.76 6.58
N SER A 227 22.06 4.83 5.45
CA SER A 227 23.03 3.80 5.06
C SER A 227 24.08 3.54 6.14
N GLU A 228 24.53 4.59 6.83
CA GLU A 228 25.50 4.48 7.93
C GLU A 228 24.94 3.69 9.11
N ILE A 229 23.70 3.99 9.55
CA ILE A 229 23.02 3.26 10.63
C ILE A 229 22.81 1.80 10.22
N PHE A 230 22.41 1.56 8.97
CA PHE A 230 22.23 0.22 8.43
C PHE A 230 23.52 -0.58 8.43
N GLN A 231 24.62 -0.03 7.86
CA GLN A 231 25.92 -0.71 7.78
C GLN A 231 26.52 -0.96 9.16
N LYS A 232 26.36 -0.01 10.09
CA LYS A 232 26.76 -0.20 11.48
C LYS A 232 26.05 -1.41 12.10
N LYS A 233 24.72 -1.52 11.93
CA LYS A 233 23.94 -2.65 12.44
C LYS A 233 24.34 -3.97 11.78
N VAL A 234 24.59 -3.98 10.48
CA VAL A 234 25.10 -5.15 9.74
C VAL A 234 26.43 -5.62 10.31
N SER A 235 27.36 -4.70 10.60
CA SER A 235 28.66 -5.03 11.20
C SER A 235 28.53 -5.51 12.64
N GLU A 236 27.67 -4.89 13.47
CA GLU A 236 27.38 -5.32 14.84
C GLU A 236 26.83 -6.74 14.92
N LEU A 237 26.06 -7.16 13.91
CA LEU A 237 25.49 -8.50 13.80
C LEU A 237 26.39 -9.49 13.04
N ASP A 238 27.59 -9.05 12.63
CA ASP A 238 28.53 -9.84 11.83
C ASP A 238 27.91 -10.40 10.55
N LEU A 239 27.16 -9.54 9.80
CA LEU A 239 26.39 -9.92 8.60
C LEU A 239 27.01 -9.41 7.29
N SER A 240 28.22 -8.82 7.31
CA SER A 240 28.81 -8.12 6.16
C SER A 240 28.95 -8.98 4.90
N GLU A 241 29.12 -10.30 5.04
CA GLU A 241 29.21 -11.25 3.92
C GLU A 241 27.85 -11.78 3.44
N LYS A 242 26.79 -11.63 4.23
CA LYS A 242 25.45 -12.18 3.97
C LYS A 242 24.43 -11.13 3.59
N VAL A 243 24.67 -9.87 3.92
CA VAL A 243 23.69 -8.80 3.74
C VAL A 243 24.29 -7.67 2.90
N HIS A 244 23.55 -7.27 1.86
CA HIS A 244 23.93 -6.19 0.98
C HIS A 244 22.83 -5.09 0.90
N TYR A 245 23.24 -3.82 0.99
CA TYR A 245 22.36 -2.69 0.70
C TYR A 245 22.63 -2.15 -0.71
N ALA A 246 21.65 -2.31 -1.61
CA ALA A 246 21.78 -1.97 -3.01
C ALA A 246 21.25 -0.55 -3.35
N GLY A 247 20.88 0.23 -2.32
CA GLY A 247 20.33 1.56 -2.54
C GLY A 247 18.93 1.56 -3.18
N LYS A 248 18.53 2.72 -3.65
CA LYS A 248 17.22 2.95 -4.24
C LYS A 248 17.19 2.53 -5.71
N LYS A 249 16.20 1.72 -6.10
CA LYS A 249 16.02 1.24 -7.49
C LYS A 249 14.60 1.51 -7.99
N TYR A 250 14.47 1.79 -9.29
CA TYR A 250 13.20 2.02 -9.97
C TYR A 250 13.16 1.34 -11.33
N GLY A 251 11.96 1.20 -11.91
CA GLY A 251 11.76 0.64 -13.24
C GLY A 251 12.50 -0.68 -13.43
N ALA A 252 13.24 -0.81 -14.51
CA ALA A 252 13.95 -2.04 -14.87
C ALA A 252 14.95 -2.54 -13.80
N GLU A 253 15.61 -1.64 -13.05
CA GLU A 253 16.52 -2.06 -11.97
C GLU A 253 15.77 -2.68 -10.80
N LYS A 254 14.57 -2.17 -10.48
CA LYS A 254 13.70 -2.76 -9.47
C LYS A 254 13.16 -4.12 -9.93
N GLU A 255 12.71 -4.23 -11.18
CA GLU A 255 12.24 -5.49 -11.76
C GLU A 255 13.36 -6.54 -11.78
N LYS A 256 14.59 -6.12 -12.11
CA LYS A 256 15.78 -6.97 -12.05
C LYS A 256 16.01 -7.51 -10.64
N ALA A 257 15.88 -6.68 -9.59
CA ALA A 257 16.05 -7.13 -8.22
C ALA A 257 15.03 -8.22 -7.84
N PHE A 258 13.77 -8.10 -8.28
CA PHE A 258 12.77 -9.15 -8.09
C PHE A 258 13.10 -10.42 -8.88
N SER A 259 13.57 -10.31 -10.13
CA SER A 259 13.88 -11.46 -10.98
C SER A 259 15.09 -12.27 -10.50
N GLU A 260 16.02 -11.62 -9.79
CA GLU A 260 17.22 -12.25 -9.21
C GLU A 260 16.96 -12.88 -7.84
N ALA A 261 15.81 -12.62 -7.23
CA ALA A 261 15.45 -13.13 -5.91
C ALA A 261 14.81 -14.54 -5.98
N ASP A 262 14.89 -15.24 -4.85
CA ASP A 262 14.24 -16.53 -4.62
C ASP A 262 13.12 -16.44 -3.58
N ILE A 263 13.23 -15.51 -2.63
CA ILE A 263 12.28 -15.27 -1.55
C ILE A 263 12.11 -13.75 -1.39
N PHE A 264 10.90 -13.31 -1.22
CA PHE A 264 10.61 -11.94 -0.82
C PHE A 264 10.32 -11.86 0.69
N ALA A 265 11.07 -11.02 1.41
CA ALA A 265 10.99 -10.86 2.86
C ALA A 265 10.53 -9.45 3.22
N PHE A 266 9.36 -9.32 3.87
CA PHE A 266 8.79 -8.03 4.24
C PHE A 266 8.22 -8.03 5.65
N PRO A 267 9.07 -7.98 6.71
CA PRO A 267 8.66 -8.02 8.12
C PRO A 267 8.11 -6.68 8.63
N THR A 268 7.20 -6.08 7.89
CA THR A 268 6.70 -4.73 8.20
C THR A 268 5.95 -4.68 9.52
N LEU A 269 6.18 -3.61 10.30
CA LEU A 269 5.49 -3.32 11.55
C LEU A 269 4.28 -2.39 11.35
N ASN A 270 4.25 -1.69 10.22
CA ASN A 270 3.16 -0.78 9.87
C ASN A 270 2.97 -0.72 8.35
N GLU A 271 1.88 -1.31 7.90
CA GLU A 271 1.47 -1.35 6.50
C GLU A 271 -0.05 -1.26 6.39
N THR A 272 -0.56 -0.65 5.34
CA THR A 272 -2.00 -0.65 5.08
C THR A 272 -2.41 -1.81 4.20
N PHE A 273 -1.71 -2.02 3.09
CA PHE A 273 -2.03 -3.09 2.14
C PHE A 273 -0.80 -3.90 1.71
N GLY A 274 0.31 -3.21 1.35
CA GLY A 274 1.56 -3.85 0.99
C GLY A 274 1.66 -4.22 -0.49
N LEU A 275 1.53 -3.23 -1.39
CA LEU A 275 1.63 -3.42 -2.85
C LEU A 275 2.90 -4.16 -3.28
N VAL A 276 3.99 -4.02 -2.54
CA VAL A 276 5.25 -4.69 -2.83
C VAL A 276 5.15 -6.21 -2.75
N ASN A 277 4.23 -6.75 -1.95
CA ASN A 277 3.94 -8.19 -1.93
C ASN A 277 3.33 -8.65 -3.25
N LEU A 278 2.44 -7.85 -3.86
CA LEU A 278 1.88 -8.13 -5.18
C LEU A 278 2.97 -8.08 -6.26
N GLU A 279 3.88 -7.13 -6.15
CA GLU A 279 5.04 -7.03 -7.05
C GLU A 279 5.90 -8.30 -6.96
N ALA A 280 6.20 -8.78 -5.76
CA ALA A 280 6.93 -10.04 -5.56
C ALA A 280 6.19 -11.26 -6.14
N MET A 281 4.87 -11.32 -5.93
CA MET A 281 4.03 -12.40 -6.49
C MET A 281 4.02 -12.41 -8.01
N GLN A 282 4.15 -11.26 -8.68
CA GLN A 282 4.32 -11.20 -10.15
C GLN A 282 5.58 -11.93 -10.64
N PHE A 283 6.62 -11.98 -9.82
CA PHE A 283 7.86 -12.70 -10.14
C PHE A 283 7.86 -14.14 -9.61
N SER A 284 6.71 -14.65 -9.18
CA SER A 284 6.58 -15.98 -8.60
C SER A 284 7.48 -16.20 -7.39
N LEU A 285 7.68 -15.17 -6.56
CA LEU A 285 8.40 -15.27 -5.31
C LEU A 285 7.44 -15.67 -4.18
N PRO A 286 7.77 -16.67 -3.37
CA PRO A 286 7.09 -16.88 -2.10
C PRO A 286 7.37 -15.68 -1.19
N VAL A 287 6.36 -15.26 -0.45
CA VAL A 287 6.44 -14.09 0.41
C VAL A 287 6.45 -14.50 1.88
N VAL A 288 7.43 -14.02 2.64
CA VAL A 288 7.37 -14.05 4.10
C VAL A 288 7.09 -12.63 4.59
N SER A 289 5.98 -12.45 5.31
CA SER A 289 5.54 -11.14 5.77
C SER A 289 4.86 -11.22 7.14
N THR A 290 4.18 -10.17 7.56
CA THR A 290 3.55 -10.08 8.88
C THR A 290 2.02 -10.01 8.80
N LEU A 291 1.36 -10.36 9.91
CA LEU A 291 -0.08 -10.22 10.11
C LEU A 291 -0.47 -8.75 10.29
N GLU A 292 -0.08 -7.88 9.34
CA GLU A 292 -0.27 -6.44 9.42
C GLU A 292 -1.17 -5.90 8.31
N GLY A 293 -2.13 -5.05 8.69
CA GLY A 293 -3.02 -4.37 7.75
C GLY A 293 -3.80 -5.31 6.84
N GLY A 294 -3.72 -5.08 5.53
CA GLY A 294 -4.36 -5.92 4.50
C GLY A 294 -3.49 -7.08 3.99
N ILE A 295 -2.28 -7.25 4.51
CA ILE A 295 -1.37 -8.32 4.05
C ILE A 295 -2.00 -9.72 4.16
N PRO A 296 -2.78 -10.05 5.23
CA PRO A 296 -3.44 -11.36 5.32
C PRO A 296 -4.51 -11.62 4.24
N ASP A 297 -4.98 -10.59 3.54
CA ASP A 297 -5.83 -10.79 2.34
C ASP A 297 -4.98 -11.04 1.08
N ILE A 298 -3.72 -10.66 1.07
CA ILE A 298 -2.80 -10.90 -0.06
C ILE A 298 -2.19 -12.29 0.04
N ILE A 299 -1.57 -12.60 1.18
CA ILE A 299 -0.81 -13.82 1.41
C ILE A 299 -1.72 -14.89 2.02
N MET A 300 -1.79 -16.05 1.38
CA MET A 300 -2.43 -17.24 1.94
C MET A 300 -1.37 -18.03 2.71
N GLU A 301 -1.53 -18.09 4.05
CA GLU A 301 -0.61 -18.82 4.94
C GLU A 301 -0.41 -20.26 4.48
N GLY A 302 0.84 -20.67 4.36
CA GLY A 302 1.24 -22.03 3.94
C GLY A 302 0.99 -22.36 2.47
N LYS A 303 0.37 -21.44 1.70
CA LYS A 303 0.06 -21.69 0.28
C LYS A 303 0.83 -20.78 -0.67
N THR A 304 0.81 -19.47 -0.43
CA THR A 304 1.50 -18.47 -1.28
C THR A 304 2.69 -17.83 -0.58
N GLY A 305 2.89 -18.16 0.69
CA GLY A 305 3.92 -17.63 1.56
C GLY A 305 3.60 -17.91 3.02
N PHE A 306 4.27 -17.18 3.90
CA PHE A 306 4.09 -17.30 5.34
C PHE A 306 3.83 -15.93 5.98
N LEU A 307 3.03 -15.94 7.05
CA LEU A 307 2.72 -14.78 7.86
C LEU A 307 3.15 -15.03 9.32
N VAL A 308 3.82 -14.07 9.91
CA VAL A 308 4.24 -14.11 11.30
C VAL A 308 3.71 -12.91 12.07
N GLU A 309 3.75 -12.97 13.40
CA GLU A 309 3.48 -11.81 14.23
C GLU A 309 4.53 -10.71 14.00
N LYS A 310 4.14 -9.47 14.26
CA LYS A 310 5.06 -8.34 14.12
C LYS A 310 6.16 -8.41 15.16
N ASP A 311 7.34 -7.93 14.79
CA ASP A 311 8.51 -7.83 15.65
C ASP A 311 9.04 -9.17 16.20
N ASP A 312 8.71 -10.27 15.53
CA ASP A 312 9.15 -11.62 15.85
C ASP A 312 10.21 -12.09 14.82
N ALA A 313 11.47 -11.73 15.08
CA ALA A 313 12.58 -12.11 14.22
C ALA A 313 12.84 -13.63 14.23
N GLN A 314 12.57 -14.32 15.36
CA GLN A 314 12.74 -15.74 15.48
C GLN A 314 11.75 -16.50 14.57
N ALA A 315 10.45 -16.22 14.70
CA ALA A 315 9.44 -16.82 13.84
C ALA A 315 9.67 -16.47 12.36
N PHE A 316 10.12 -15.23 12.08
CA PHE A 316 10.43 -14.80 10.72
C PHE A 316 11.60 -15.60 10.13
N ALA A 317 12.67 -15.82 10.90
CA ALA A 317 13.82 -16.66 10.51
C ALA A 317 13.40 -18.12 10.26
N GLU A 318 12.54 -18.70 11.11
CA GLU A 318 12.02 -20.07 10.91
C GLU A 318 11.26 -20.23 9.60
N LYS A 319 10.43 -19.24 9.22
CA LYS A 319 9.73 -19.27 7.94
C LYS A 319 10.65 -19.09 6.74
N LEU A 320 11.68 -18.25 6.86
CA LEU A 320 12.73 -18.14 5.83
C LEU A 320 13.52 -19.46 5.71
N GLU A 321 13.92 -20.08 6.83
CA GLU A 321 14.63 -21.36 6.85
C GLU A 321 13.85 -22.44 6.09
N MET A 322 12.53 -22.58 6.32
CA MET A 322 11.70 -23.53 5.59
C MET A 322 11.80 -23.35 4.06
N LEU A 323 11.86 -22.11 3.60
CA LEU A 323 11.98 -21.81 2.17
C LEU A 323 13.41 -21.93 1.64
N ILE A 324 14.44 -21.74 2.50
CA ILE A 324 15.84 -21.90 2.11
C ILE A 324 16.15 -23.38 1.88
N VAL A 325 15.72 -24.24 2.80
CA VAL A 325 16.08 -25.68 2.78
C VAL A 325 15.20 -26.50 1.83
N ASP A 326 14.01 -26.02 1.46
CA ASP A 326 13.09 -26.74 0.58
C ASP A 326 12.82 -25.97 -0.73
N PRO A 327 13.59 -26.23 -1.81
CA PRO A 327 13.40 -25.58 -3.09
C PRO A 327 12.06 -25.95 -3.76
N VAL A 328 11.52 -27.14 -3.48
CA VAL A 328 10.23 -27.58 -4.04
C VAL A 328 9.09 -26.76 -3.44
N LEU A 329 9.09 -26.60 -2.12
CA LEU A 329 8.15 -25.76 -1.40
C LEU A 329 8.24 -24.31 -1.89
N ARG A 330 9.47 -23.77 -2.01
CA ARG A 330 9.74 -22.41 -2.49
C ARG A 330 9.14 -22.16 -3.87
N LEU A 331 9.40 -23.05 -4.82
CA LEU A 331 8.86 -22.95 -6.19
C LEU A 331 7.33 -23.11 -6.23
N LYS A 332 6.78 -24.03 -5.45
CA LYS A 332 5.34 -24.25 -5.36
C LYS A 332 4.62 -23.02 -4.83
N MET A 333 5.08 -22.46 -3.72
CA MET A 333 4.48 -21.26 -3.12
C MET A 333 4.59 -20.04 -4.05
N GLY A 334 5.71 -19.87 -4.72
CA GLY A 334 5.88 -18.81 -5.70
C GLY A 334 4.88 -18.88 -6.86
N ARG A 335 4.67 -20.08 -7.43
CA ARG A 335 3.67 -20.30 -8.49
C ARG A 335 2.23 -20.03 -8.00
N GLU A 336 1.88 -20.52 -6.82
CA GLU A 336 0.58 -20.24 -6.22
C GLU A 336 0.39 -18.73 -5.94
N GLY A 337 1.45 -18.04 -5.52
CA GLY A 337 1.47 -16.60 -5.36
C GLY A 337 1.18 -15.89 -6.68
N ARG A 338 1.89 -16.23 -7.75
CA ARG A 338 1.66 -15.68 -9.09
C ARG A 338 0.23 -15.90 -9.57
N LYS A 339 -0.28 -17.11 -9.45
CA LYS A 339 -1.67 -17.44 -9.81
C LYS A 339 -2.66 -16.57 -9.02
N ARG A 340 -2.47 -16.44 -7.72
CA ARG A 340 -3.34 -15.60 -6.87
C ARG A 340 -3.32 -14.15 -7.28
N TYR A 341 -2.13 -13.60 -7.62
CA TYR A 341 -2.01 -12.24 -8.15
C TYR A 341 -2.82 -12.09 -9.45
N GLU A 342 -2.66 -12.99 -10.40
CA GLU A 342 -3.34 -12.97 -11.69
C GLU A 342 -4.87 -13.05 -11.56
N GLU A 343 -5.38 -13.81 -10.59
CA GLU A 343 -6.81 -13.98 -10.36
C GLU A 343 -7.45 -12.78 -9.60
N ASN A 344 -6.70 -12.09 -8.71
CA ASN A 344 -7.33 -11.20 -7.73
C ASN A 344 -6.74 -9.80 -7.66
N PHE A 345 -5.50 -9.58 -8.12
CA PHE A 345 -4.77 -8.36 -7.83
C PHE A 345 -4.16 -7.67 -9.05
N THR A 346 -4.61 -8.04 -10.25
CA THR A 346 -4.28 -7.30 -11.46
C THR A 346 -4.95 -5.93 -11.43
N LEU A 347 -4.42 -4.98 -12.21
CA LEU A 347 -5.07 -3.68 -12.37
C LEU A 347 -6.51 -3.84 -12.89
N GLU A 348 -6.75 -4.75 -13.83
CA GLU A 348 -8.09 -5.05 -14.36
C GLU A 348 -9.05 -5.57 -13.29
N ALA A 349 -8.56 -6.47 -12.39
CA ALA A 349 -9.35 -6.98 -11.27
C ALA A 349 -9.79 -5.84 -10.33
N PHE A 350 -8.87 -4.92 -10.02
CA PHE A 350 -9.18 -3.71 -9.25
C PHE A 350 -10.22 -2.83 -9.95
N GLU A 351 -10.03 -2.53 -11.25
CA GLU A 351 -10.92 -1.68 -12.03
C GLU A 351 -12.34 -2.26 -12.10
N ASN A 352 -12.46 -3.56 -12.30
CA ASN A 352 -13.75 -4.27 -12.34
C ASN A 352 -14.45 -4.26 -10.96
N CYS A 353 -13.71 -4.56 -9.89
CA CYS A 353 -14.20 -4.49 -8.52
C CYS A 353 -14.69 -3.07 -8.19
N PHE A 354 -13.86 -2.08 -8.46
CA PHE A 354 -14.16 -0.66 -8.19
C PHE A 354 -15.38 -0.18 -8.99
N THR A 355 -15.47 -0.55 -10.27
CA THR A 355 -16.62 -0.22 -11.14
C THR A 355 -17.91 -0.83 -10.62
N THR A 356 -17.86 -2.08 -10.13
CA THR A 356 -19.01 -2.76 -9.53
C THR A 356 -19.51 -1.98 -8.29
N ILE A 357 -18.60 -1.60 -7.40
CA ILE A 357 -18.94 -0.79 -6.22
C ILE A 357 -19.51 0.57 -6.60
N LEU A 358 -18.88 1.27 -7.57
CA LEU A 358 -19.41 2.55 -8.03
C LEU A 358 -20.83 2.43 -8.58
N ASN A 359 -21.08 1.42 -9.42
CA ASN A 359 -22.39 1.17 -10.00
C ASN A 359 -23.45 0.90 -8.94
N GLU A 360 -23.11 0.23 -7.85
CA GLU A 360 -24.00 0.03 -6.70
C GLU A 360 -24.27 1.34 -5.95
N LEU A 361 -23.23 2.14 -5.75
CA LEU A 361 -23.33 3.42 -5.03
C LEU A 361 -24.12 4.48 -5.79
N ILE A 362 -24.14 4.47 -7.12
CA ILE A 362 -24.83 5.49 -7.94
C ILE A 362 -26.25 5.09 -8.39
N LYS A 363 -26.72 3.89 -7.99
CA LYS A 363 -28.14 3.51 -8.15
C LYS A 363 -29.04 4.41 -7.32
#